data_5e3aa82012f752e6f01bfc96fbebfc8e
#
_entry.id   5e3aa82012f752e6f01bfc96fbebfc8e
#
_cell.length_a   1.000
_cell.length_b   1.000
_cell.length_c   1.000
_cell.angle_alpha   90.00
_cell.angle_beta   90.00
_cell.angle_gamma   90.00
#
_symmetry.space_group_name_H-M   'P 1'
#
loop_
_entity.id
_entity.type
_entity.pdbx_description
1 polymer ?
#
loop_
_entity_poly.entity_id
_entity_poly.type
_entity_poly.pdbx_seq_one_letter_code
_entity_poly.pdbx_strand_id
1 'polypeptide(L)'
;MRILVTTDGSERSLCVLPHAARFATATGAELTLVRVLDPRTDAAGEVAPHLEEALERVRARWRDELAGVLAARGISGGVHVAERKWGEDVPATIHRAADELGATLLAMDSRGTGAIQHALFGSVTLGVISKAGLPVMTLGGCPPLPGYDGAYHLLITSDGSADARSVLTGLAGVLAPGGIRVTLLEIAIMKALEPEAEAEARALASLQPLIDRLPPGIEAEAVARVVPPGAGVDAAIAAAARELRADAIASATHGHSARRHLVAGSTALGVVKLAEVPVILVKSHAAG
;
A
#
# COMPACT_ATOMS: atom_id res chain seq x y z
N MET A 1 14.28 -2.56 8.00
CA MET A 1 13.02 -2.21 7.31
C MET A 1 11.93 -2.02 8.36
N ARG A 2 11.06 -1.01 8.23
CA ARG A 2 9.96 -0.77 9.16
C ARG A 2 8.66 -0.45 8.43
N ILE A 3 7.57 -1.09 8.86
CA ILE A 3 6.22 -0.86 8.34
C ILE A 3 5.43 -0.09 9.38
N LEU A 4 4.93 1.08 9.02
CA LEU A 4 3.96 1.81 9.83
C LEU A 4 2.55 1.43 9.41
N VAL A 5 1.76 0.90 10.35
CA VAL A 5 0.33 0.64 10.16
C VAL A 5 -0.45 1.73 10.87
N THR A 6 -1.25 2.51 10.14
CA THR A 6 -2.03 3.59 10.73
C THR A 6 -3.43 3.14 11.08
N THR A 7 -3.96 3.62 12.20
CA THR A 7 -5.34 3.36 12.64
C THR A 7 -5.98 4.61 13.25
N ASP A 8 -7.29 4.73 13.11
CA ASP A 8 -8.12 5.69 13.84
C ASP A 8 -8.80 5.05 15.08
N GLY A 9 -8.44 3.80 15.37
CA GLY A 9 -9.00 3.00 16.46
C GLY A 9 -10.24 2.19 16.07
N SER A 10 -10.76 2.33 14.86
CA SER A 10 -11.89 1.53 14.38
C SER A 10 -11.45 0.14 13.92
N GLU A 11 -12.31 -0.86 14.03
CA GLU A 11 -12.08 -2.20 13.48
C GLU A 11 -11.83 -2.15 11.97
N ARG A 12 -12.45 -1.21 11.27
CA ARG A 12 -12.25 -0.99 9.84
C ARG A 12 -10.82 -0.62 9.52
N SER A 13 -10.24 0.33 10.24
CA SER A 13 -8.86 0.78 10.01
C SER A 13 -7.83 -0.30 10.33
N LEU A 14 -8.21 -1.32 11.11
CA LEU A 14 -7.37 -2.46 11.47
C LEU A 14 -7.42 -3.61 10.45
N CYS A 15 -8.25 -3.52 9.39
CA CYS A 15 -8.33 -4.57 8.36
C CYS A 15 -7.00 -4.78 7.62
N VAL A 16 -6.19 -3.74 7.47
CA VAL A 16 -4.89 -3.83 6.81
C VAL A 16 -3.81 -4.48 7.70
N LEU A 17 -4.00 -4.48 9.02
CA LEU A 17 -2.99 -4.92 9.99
C LEU A 17 -2.56 -6.39 9.80
N PRO A 18 -3.45 -7.39 9.63
CA PRO A 18 -3.04 -8.77 9.40
C PRO A 18 -2.20 -8.94 8.10
N HIS A 19 -2.57 -8.23 7.04
CA HIS A 19 -1.84 -8.25 5.77
C HIS A 19 -0.46 -7.62 5.90
N ALA A 20 -0.35 -6.48 6.58
CA ALA A 20 0.93 -5.83 6.87
C ALA A 20 1.82 -6.71 7.77
N ALA A 21 1.24 -7.42 8.74
CA ALA A 21 1.98 -8.35 9.60
C ALA A 21 2.52 -9.56 8.82
N ARG A 22 1.73 -10.14 7.89
CA ARG A 22 2.19 -11.20 6.99
C ARG A 22 3.34 -10.72 6.12
N PHE A 23 3.24 -9.51 5.55
CA PHE A 23 4.32 -8.91 4.78
C PHE A 23 5.56 -8.62 5.64
N ALA A 24 5.38 -8.13 6.88
CA ALA A 24 6.47 -7.91 7.82
C ALA A 24 7.22 -9.20 8.14
N THR A 25 6.49 -10.30 8.38
CA THR A 25 7.08 -11.63 8.62
C THR A 25 7.91 -12.10 7.43
N ALA A 26 7.37 -11.96 6.20
CA ALA A 26 8.06 -12.38 4.98
C ALA A 26 9.34 -11.57 4.70
N THR A 27 9.35 -10.29 5.08
CA THR A 27 10.46 -9.38 4.80
C THR A 27 11.43 -9.20 5.98
N GLY A 28 11.12 -9.77 7.13
CA GLY A 28 11.87 -9.50 8.37
C GLY A 28 11.72 -8.06 8.86
N ALA A 29 10.67 -7.35 8.46
CA ALA A 29 10.44 -5.97 8.85
C ALA A 29 9.90 -5.84 10.27
N GLU A 30 10.27 -4.76 10.95
CA GLU A 30 9.60 -4.34 12.18
C GLU A 30 8.25 -3.69 11.83
N LEU A 31 7.20 -4.02 12.59
CA LEU A 31 5.89 -3.41 12.47
C LEU A 31 5.65 -2.44 13.62
N THR A 32 5.12 -1.26 13.31
CA THR A 32 4.69 -0.28 14.32
C THR A 32 3.25 0.16 14.01
N LEU A 33 2.34 -0.05 14.97
CA LEU A 33 0.96 0.42 14.89
C LEU A 33 0.89 1.85 15.39
N VAL A 34 0.35 2.76 14.58
CA VAL A 34 0.37 4.21 14.83
C VAL A 34 -1.04 4.77 14.86
N ARG A 35 -1.34 5.60 15.87
CA ARG A 35 -2.55 6.40 15.95
C ARG A 35 -2.18 7.88 16.09
N VAL A 36 -2.88 8.76 15.36
CA VAL A 36 -2.68 10.21 15.46
C VAL A 36 -3.59 10.78 16.54
N LEU A 37 -2.98 11.48 17.50
CA LEU A 37 -3.67 12.24 18.54
C LEU A 37 -3.79 13.69 18.09
N ASP A 38 -5.00 14.21 18.00
CA ASP A 38 -5.25 15.63 17.77
C ASP A 38 -5.65 16.31 19.10
N PRO A 39 -4.77 17.15 19.68
CA PRO A 39 -5.04 17.82 20.96
C PRO A 39 -6.35 18.61 20.98
N ARG A 40 -6.83 19.06 19.82
CA ARG A 40 -8.04 19.89 19.73
C ARG A 40 -9.34 19.11 19.86
N THR A 41 -9.30 17.81 19.51
CA THR A 41 -10.49 16.93 19.57
C THR A 41 -10.37 15.91 20.68
N ASP A 42 -9.21 15.35 20.91
CA ASP A 42 -9.01 14.20 21.80
C ASP A 42 -8.82 14.60 23.27
N ALA A 43 -8.51 15.89 23.50
CA ALA A 43 -8.51 16.54 24.82
C ALA A 43 -9.55 17.67 24.89
N ALA A 44 -10.61 17.61 24.09
CA ALA A 44 -11.64 18.64 24.04
C ALA A 44 -12.33 18.81 25.42
N GLY A 45 -12.39 20.06 25.89
CA GLY A 45 -12.92 20.40 27.22
C GLY A 45 -11.88 20.61 28.31
N GLU A 46 -10.64 20.23 28.07
CA GLU A 46 -9.54 20.54 28.97
C GLU A 46 -8.96 21.93 28.65
N VAL A 47 -8.63 22.68 29.70
CA VAL A 47 -8.00 24.00 29.59
C VAL A 47 -6.61 23.94 30.18
N ALA A 48 -5.71 24.78 29.67
CA ALA A 48 -4.43 24.98 30.35
C ALA A 48 -4.66 25.45 31.81
N PRO A 49 -3.96 24.93 32.84
CA PRO A 49 -2.72 24.15 32.78
C PRO A 49 -2.88 22.62 32.67
N HIS A 50 -4.10 22.09 32.62
CA HIS A 50 -4.34 20.63 32.71
C HIS A 50 -4.26 19.91 31.36
N LEU A 51 -4.08 20.65 30.25
CA LEU A 51 -4.09 20.07 28.90
C LEU A 51 -3.01 19.02 28.73
N GLU A 52 -1.77 19.28 29.15
CA GLU A 52 -0.66 18.33 28.99
C GLU A 52 -0.88 17.05 29.80
N GLU A 53 -1.42 17.15 31.01
CA GLU A 53 -1.77 15.97 31.80
C GLU A 53 -2.90 15.16 31.15
N ALA A 54 -3.88 15.83 30.56
CA ALA A 54 -4.96 15.18 29.81
C ALA A 54 -4.42 14.46 28.57
N LEU A 55 -3.54 15.10 27.81
CA LEU A 55 -2.91 14.51 26.64
C LEU A 55 -2.07 13.30 27.02
N GLU A 56 -1.31 13.35 28.11
CA GLU A 56 -0.52 12.21 28.57
C GLU A 56 -1.41 11.02 29.00
N ARG A 57 -2.53 11.28 29.68
CA ARG A 57 -3.53 10.23 29.98
C ARG A 57 -4.10 9.59 28.72
N VAL A 58 -4.43 10.39 27.70
CA VAL A 58 -4.92 9.88 26.40
C VAL A 58 -3.84 9.08 25.70
N ARG A 59 -2.59 9.58 25.68
CA ARG A 59 -1.43 8.88 25.11
C ARG A 59 -1.19 7.52 25.76
N ALA A 60 -1.18 7.46 27.08
CA ALA A 60 -0.98 6.22 27.83
C ALA A 60 -2.10 5.21 27.51
N ARG A 61 -3.36 5.63 27.61
CA ARG A 61 -4.50 4.79 27.28
C ARG A 61 -4.42 4.24 25.85
N TRP A 62 -4.11 5.07 24.86
CA TRP A 62 -4.03 4.61 23.48
C TRP A 62 -2.84 3.69 23.23
N ARG A 63 -1.71 3.89 23.89
CA ARG A 63 -0.59 2.92 23.83
C ARG A 63 -1.04 1.55 24.33
N ASP A 64 -1.75 1.50 25.45
CA ASP A 64 -2.25 0.24 26.02
C ASP A 64 -3.29 -0.41 25.11
N GLU A 65 -4.24 0.36 24.54
CA GLU A 65 -5.21 -0.10 23.56
C GLU A 65 -4.54 -0.70 22.33
N LEU A 66 -3.57 0.00 21.73
CA LEU A 66 -2.84 -0.47 20.55
C LEU A 66 -2.01 -1.72 20.84
N ALA A 67 -1.35 -1.78 21.99
CA ALA A 67 -0.62 -2.96 22.44
C ALA A 67 -1.55 -4.15 22.64
N GLY A 68 -2.73 -3.93 23.22
CA GLY A 68 -3.79 -4.93 23.35
C GLY A 68 -4.29 -5.44 22.00
N VAL A 69 -4.42 -4.55 21.00
CA VAL A 69 -4.79 -4.93 19.62
C VAL A 69 -3.77 -5.88 18.99
N LEU A 70 -2.47 -5.58 19.12
CA LEU A 70 -1.39 -6.44 18.63
C LEU A 70 -1.37 -7.79 19.36
N ALA A 71 -1.43 -7.77 20.68
CA ALA A 71 -1.41 -8.98 21.51
C ALA A 71 -2.60 -9.91 21.22
N ALA A 72 -3.81 -9.35 21.10
CA ALA A 72 -5.02 -10.12 20.80
C ALA A 72 -4.98 -10.82 19.43
N ARG A 73 -4.16 -10.30 18.50
CA ARG A 73 -3.97 -10.86 17.15
C ARG A 73 -2.68 -11.69 17.01
N GLY A 74 -1.91 -11.85 18.08
CA GLY A 74 -0.62 -12.55 18.06
C GLY A 74 0.42 -11.87 17.14
N ILE A 75 0.31 -10.57 16.94
CA ILE A 75 1.21 -9.80 16.07
C ILE A 75 2.31 -9.16 16.92
N SER A 76 3.57 -9.47 16.59
CA SER A 76 4.72 -8.80 17.17
C SER A 76 4.93 -7.43 16.54
N GLY A 77 5.04 -6.39 17.35
CA GLY A 77 5.24 -5.03 16.85
C GLY A 77 5.31 -3.98 17.95
N GLY A 78 5.73 -2.78 17.57
CA GLY A 78 5.70 -1.59 18.41
C GLY A 78 4.39 -0.83 18.29
N VAL A 79 4.17 0.09 19.22
CA VAL A 79 3.04 1.05 19.17
C VAL A 79 3.56 2.48 19.28
N HIS A 80 2.91 3.39 18.58
CA HIS A 80 3.27 4.80 18.63
C HIS A 80 2.01 5.68 18.58
N VAL A 81 1.97 6.72 19.41
CA VAL A 81 0.92 7.75 19.35
C VAL A 81 1.60 9.03 18.85
N ALA A 82 1.27 9.40 17.61
CA ALA A 82 1.82 10.57 16.96
C ALA A 82 0.95 11.79 17.27
N GLU A 83 1.47 12.77 17.97
CA GLU A 83 0.73 13.99 18.25
C GLU A 83 0.74 14.94 17.07
N ARG A 84 -0.43 15.45 16.71
CA ARG A 84 -0.61 16.47 15.68
C ARG A 84 -0.15 17.82 16.15
N LYS A 85 0.82 18.40 15.46
CA LYS A 85 1.33 19.75 15.75
C LYS A 85 0.38 20.84 15.22
N TRP A 86 0.53 22.03 15.76
CA TRP A 86 -0.21 23.20 15.27
C TRP A 86 0.10 23.45 13.78
N GLY A 87 -0.96 23.62 12.97
CA GLY A 87 -0.82 23.84 11.52
C GLY A 87 -0.65 22.57 10.68
N GLU A 88 -0.42 21.39 11.29
CA GLU A 88 -0.42 20.13 10.57
C GLU A 88 -1.83 19.61 10.32
N ASP A 89 -2.00 18.86 9.23
CA ASP A 89 -3.13 17.95 9.02
C ASP A 89 -2.74 16.51 9.42
N VAL A 90 -3.71 15.60 9.52
CA VAL A 90 -3.45 14.19 9.88
C VAL A 90 -2.49 13.52 8.90
N PRO A 91 -2.60 13.69 7.55
CA PRO A 91 -1.62 13.18 6.62
C PRO A 91 -0.19 13.66 6.87
N ALA A 92 0.01 14.94 7.17
CA ALA A 92 1.33 15.49 7.47
C ALA A 92 1.91 14.89 8.76
N THR A 93 1.08 14.70 9.79
CA THR A 93 1.48 14.04 11.04
C THR A 93 1.91 12.58 10.80
N ILE A 94 1.18 11.84 9.94
CA ILE A 94 1.55 10.47 9.55
C ILE A 94 2.89 10.46 8.83
N HIS A 95 3.13 11.37 7.88
CA HIS A 95 4.41 11.46 7.18
C HIS A 95 5.56 11.78 8.13
N ARG A 96 5.38 12.76 9.00
CA ARG A 96 6.40 13.08 10.01
C ARG A 96 6.69 11.89 10.91
N ALA A 97 5.67 11.16 11.40
CA ALA A 97 5.88 9.95 12.18
C ALA A 97 6.61 8.86 11.39
N ALA A 98 6.32 8.73 10.08
CA ALA A 98 7.02 7.80 9.20
C ALA A 98 8.51 8.14 9.06
N ASP A 99 8.83 9.42 8.88
CA ASP A 99 10.21 9.91 8.79
C ASP A 99 10.95 9.74 10.13
N GLU A 100 10.35 10.14 11.24
CA GLU A 100 10.91 10.03 12.60
C GLU A 100 11.20 8.57 13.01
N LEU A 101 10.35 7.64 12.59
CA LEU A 101 10.48 6.21 12.87
C LEU A 101 11.29 5.44 11.82
N GLY A 102 11.72 6.09 10.73
CA GLY A 102 12.46 5.46 9.63
C GLY A 102 11.65 4.40 8.90
N ALA A 103 10.37 4.68 8.66
CA ALA A 103 9.49 3.77 7.93
C ALA A 103 9.91 3.65 6.45
N THR A 104 9.74 2.45 5.90
CA THR A 104 9.98 2.14 4.50
C THR A 104 8.70 1.79 3.75
N LEU A 105 7.61 1.55 4.47
CA LEU A 105 6.28 1.28 3.96
C LEU A 105 5.24 1.85 4.93
N LEU A 106 4.22 2.51 4.40
CA LEU A 106 3.00 2.84 5.12
C LEU A 106 1.92 1.80 4.80
N ALA A 107 1.14 1.37 5.80
CA ALA A 107 -0.02 0.52 5.60
C ALA A 107 -1.24 1.18 6.24
N MET A 108 -2.32 1.31 5.49
CA MET A 108 -3.55 1.96 5.95
C MET A 108 -4.77 1.46 5.19
N ASP A 109 -5.92 1.42 5.84
CA ASP A 109 -7.17 1.16 5.12
C ASP A 109 -7.50 2.32 4.16
N SER A 110 -8.16 2.00 3.05
CA SER A 110 -8.56 3.02 2.08
C SER A 110 -9.58 4.01 2.64
N ARG A 111 -10.35 3.63 3.68
CA ARG A 111 -11.43 4.42 4.27
C ARG A 111 -11.36 4.36 5.79
N GLY A 112 -11.53 5.51 6.45
CA GLY A 112 -11.78 5.60 7.88
C GLY A 112 -13.27 5.74 8.21
N THR A 113 -13.60 6.01 9.48
CA THR A 113 -14.99 6.13 10.00
C THR A 113 -15.79 7.26 9.36
N GLY A 114 -15.17 8.27 8.76
CA GLY A 114 -15.82 9.44 8.15
C GLY A 114 -16.03 9.38 6.64
N ALA A 115 -15.81 8.23 5.99
CA ALA A 115 -15.85 8.14 4.53
C ALA A 115 -17.29 8.24 3.98
N ILE A 116 -17.50 9.09 2.97
CA ILE A 116 -18.70 9.13 2.15
C ILE A 116 -18.88 7.75 1.49
N GLN A 117 -20.09 7.19 1.53
CA GLN A 117 -20.38 5.80 1.11
C GLN A 117 -19.91 5.40 -0.28
N HIS A 118 -19.68 6.36 -1.18
CA HIS A 118 -19.24 6.11 -2.57
C HIS A 118 -17.78 6.50 -2.86
N ALA A 119 -17.03 7.06 -1.88
CA ALA A 119 -15.63 7.40 -2.06
C ALA A 119 -14.75 6.14 -1.86
N LEU A 120 -13.88 5.85 -2.81
CA LEU A 120 -12.92 4.72 -2.71
C LEU A 120 -11.89 4.96 -1.61
N PHE A 121 -11.43 6.20 -1.48
CA PHE A 121 -10.47 6.63 -0.45
C PHE A 121 -11.06 7.72 0.45
N GLY A 122 -10.73 7.63 1.74
CA GLY A 122 -10.95 8.74 2.67
C GLY A 122 -9.97 9.89 2.43
N SER A 123 -10.29 11.08 2.97
CA SER A 123 -9.44 12.28 2.82
C SER A 123 -8.03 12.10 3.38
N VAL A 124 -7.89 11.36 4.48
CA VAL A 124 -6.60 11.06 5.09
C VAL A 124 -5.76 10.17 4.17
N THR A 125 -6.35 9.07 3.65
CA THR A 125 -5.65 8.14 2.75
C THR A 125 -5.23 8.83 1.45
N LEU A 126 -6.11 9.64 0.85
CA LEU A 126 -5.76 10.44 -0.31
C LEU A 126 -4.63 11.44 -0.01
N GLY A 127 -4.71 12.11 1.13
CA GLY A 127 -3.67 13.05 1.58
C GLY A 127 -2.32 12.38 1.80
N VAL A 128 -2.32 11.16 2.36
CA VAL A 128 -1.10 10.37 2.54
C VAL A 128 -0.53 9.94 1.19
N ILE A 129 -1.32 9.30 0.31
CA ILE A 129 -0.86 8.83 -1.01
C ILE A 129 -0.32 9.99 -1.85
N SER A 130 -0.99 11.17 -1.83
CA SER A 130 -0.58 12.32 -2.65
C SER A 130 0.77 12.91 -2.27
N LYS A 131 1.11 12.86 -0.98
CA LYS A 131 2.36 13.42 -0.42
C LYS A 131 3.43 12.35 -0.20
N ALA A 132 3.09 11.05 -0.31
CA ALA A 132 3.98 9.97 0.06
C ALA A 132 5.27 9.96 -0.74
N GLY A 133 6.40 9.95 -0.03
CA GLY A 133 7.71 9.54 -0.55
C GLY A 133 7.95 8.04 -0.42
N LEU A 134 7.04 7.32 0.27
CA LEU A 134 7.10 5.90 0.57
C LEU A 134 5.96 5.14 -0.13
N PRO A 135 6.13 3.84 -0.42
CA PRO A 135 5.03 2.97 -0.83
C PRO A 135 3.91 2.96 0.21
N VAL A 136 2.65 2.91 -0.26
CA VAL A 136 1.47 2.86 0.60
C VAL A 136 0.67 1.58 0.32
N MET A 137 0.65 0.65 1.26
CA MET A 137 -0.20 -0.53 1.23
C MET A 137 -1.62 -0.16 1.67
N THR A 138 -2.61 -0.51 0.86
CA THR A 138 -4.02 -0.22 1.18
C THR A 138 -4.95 -1.34 0.73
N LEU A 139 -6.17 -1.34 1.25
CA LEU A 139 -7.23 -2.30 0.94
C LEU A 139 -8.48 -1.59 0.43
N GLY A 140 -9.14 -2.13 -0.58
CA GLY A 140 -10.45 -1.67 -1.05
C GLY A 140 -11.62 -2.12 -0.17
N GLY A 141 -11.40 -3.16 0.62
CA GLY A 141 -12.35 -3.81 1.51
C GLY A 141 -11.70 -4.28 2.80
N CYS A 142 -12.28 -5.28 3.43
CA CYS A 142 -11.69 -6.00 4.55
C CYS A 142 -11.62 -7.50 4.21
N PRO A 143 -10.84 -7.89 3.21
CA PRO A 143 -10.72 -9.28 2.82
C PRO A 143 -9.99 -10.06 3.91
N PRO A 144 -10.29 -11.36 4.08
CA PRO A 144 -9.50 -12.22 4.95
C PRO A 144 -8.07 -12.36 4.39
N LEU A 145 -7.14 -12.76 5.27
CA LEU A 145 -5.81 -13.14 4.80
C LEU A 145 -5.93 -14.28 3.78
N PRO A 146 -5.19 -14.20 2.66
CA PRO A 146 -5.07 -15.34 1.77
C PRO A 146 -4.44 -16.51 2.53
N GLY A 147 -5.07 -17.68 2.45
CA GLY A 147 -4.56 -18.91 3.06
C GLY A 147 -3.47 -19.60 2.23
N TYR A 148 -2.52 -18.82 1.69
CA TYR A 148 -1.44 -19.37 0.87
C TYR A 148 -0.24 -19.70 1.72
N ASP A 149 0.34 -20.89 1.50
CA ASP A 149 1.58 -21.34 2.13
C ASP A 149 2.79 -20.96 1.27
N GLY A 150 3.94 -20.79 1.91
CA GLY A 150 5.22 -20.52 1.24
C GLY A 150 5.65 -19.06 1.27
N ALA A 151 6.55 -18.69 0.34
CA ALA A 151 7.06 -17.33 0.20
C ALA A 151 5.94 -16.35 -0.13
N TYR A 152 6.05 -15.14 0.39
CA TYR A 152 5.08 -14.07 0.10
C TYR A 152 5.11 -13.71 -1.39
N HIS A 153 3.98 -13.83 -2.06
CA HIS A 153 3.88 -13.61 -3.48
C HIS A 153 3.45 -12.18 -3.81
N LEU A 154 4.37 -11.39 -4.33
CA LEU A 154 4.12 -10.02 -4.76
C LEU A 154 3.92 -9.96 -6.28
N LEU A 155 2.73 -9.57 -6.72
CA LEU A 155 2.42 -9.29 -8.11
C LEU A 155 2.71 -7.81 -8.41
N ILE A 156 3.70 -7.53 -9.24
CA ILE A 156 4.08 -6.17 -9.64
C ILE A 156 3.53 -5.89 -11.02
N THR A 157 2.67 -4.89 -11.16
CA THR A 157 2.09 -4.53 -12.46
C THR A 157 2.99 -3.56 -13.21
N SER A 158 3.08 -3.75 -14.52
CA SER A 158 3.80 -2.90 -15.45
C SER A 158 2.92 -2.59 -16.66
N ASP A 159 3.09 -1.42 -17.24
CA ASP A 159 2.50 -1.04 -18.53
C ASP A 159 3.61 -0.75 -19.58
N GLY A 160 4.83 -1.21 -19.31
CA GLY A 160 6.01 -0.97 -20.15
C GLY A 160 6.55 0.47 -20.08
N SER A 161 5.94 1.34 -19.29
CA SER A 161 6.35 2.76 -19.18
C SER A 161 7.57 2.97 -18.29
N ALA A 162 8.12 4.19 -18.33
CA ALA A 162 9.13 4.61 -17.37
C ALA A 162 8.60 4.58 -15.92
N ASP A 163 7.31 4.80 -15.75
CA ASP A 163 6.63 4.78 -14.44
C ASP A 163 6.59 3.38 -13.84
N ALA A 164 6.49 2.33 -14.67
CA ALA A 164 6.61 0.94 -14.21
C ALA A 164 7.99 0.64 -13.58
N ARG A 165 9.06 1.28 -14.08
CA ARG A 165 10.40 1.18 -13.47
C ARG A 165 10.47 1.86 -12.10
N SER A 166 9.67 2.91 -11.89
CA SER A 166 9.61 3.61 -10.62
C SER A 166 9.03 2.73 -9.51
N VAL A 167 8.16 1.76 -9.85
CA VAL A 167 7.63 0.79 -8.88
C VAL A 167 8.75 -0.02 -8.26
N LEU A 168 9.66 -0.57 -9.06
CA LEU A 168 10.80 -1.35 -8.55
C LEU A 168 11.73 -0.48 -7.68
N THR A 169 12.01 0.75 -8.13
CA THR A 169 12.82 1.69 -7.35
C THR A 169 12.16 2.03 -6.01
N GLY A 170 10.86 2.30 -6.01
CA GLY A 170 10.11 2.59 -4.78
C GLY A 170 10.00 1.39 -3.84
N LEU A 171 10.02 0.18 -4.39
CA LEU A 171 10.00 -1.07 -3.61
C LEU A 171 11.39 -1.56 -3.19
N ALA A 172 12.49 -0.96 -3.66
CA ALA A 172 13.83 -1.45 -3.36
C ALA A 172 14.13 -1.58 -1.87
N GLY A 173 13.54 -0.70 -1.03
CA GLY A 173 13.65 -0.76 0.43
C GLY A 173 12.75 -1.79 1.12
N VAL A 174 11.89 -2.48 0.36
CA VAL A 174 10.91 -3.45 0.90
C VAL A 174 11.02 -4.85 0.29
N LEU A 175 11.75 -5.00 -0.82
CA LEU A 175 12.00 -6.29 -1.44
C LEU A 175 13.14 -7.01 -0.70
N ALA A 176 12.80 -8.12 -0.02
CA ALA A 176 13.76 -8.92 0.75
C ALA A 176 13.99 -10.28 0.07
N PRO A 177 15.26 -10.65 -0.24
CA PRO A 177 15.58 -11.97 -0.78
C PRO A 177 15.16 -13.09 0.17
N GLY A 178 14.65 -14.18 -0.40
CA GLY A 178 14.29 -15.40 0.34
C GLY A 178 12.92 -15.39 1.03
N GLY A 179 12.32 -14.21 1.27
CA GLY A 179 10.99 -14.10 1.88
C GLY A 179 9.87 -13.74 0.89
N ILE A 180 10.23 -13.20 -0.26
CA ILE A 180 9.31 -12.74 -1.30
C ILE A 180 9.66 -13.42 -2.63
N ARG A 181 8.63 -13.89 -3.34
CA ARG A 181 8.70 -14.17 -4.78
C ARG A 181 7.93 -13.10 -5.53
N VAL A 182 8.36 -12.77 -6.73
CA VAL A 182 7.82 -11.69 -7.55
C VAL A 182 7.30 -12.24 -8.87
N THR A 183 6.08 -11.87 -9.24
CA THR A 183 5.60 -11.99 -10.62
C THR A 183 5.45 -10.59 -11.20
N LEU A 184 6.15 -10.29 -12.29
CA LEU A 184 5.94 -9.09 -13.08
C LEU A 184 4.80 -9.35 -14.05
N LEU A 185 3.73 -8.55 -13.99
CA LEU A 185 2.55 -8.70 -14.83
C LEU A 185 2.37 -7.50 -15.76
N GLU A 186 2.18 -7.77 -17.05
CA GLU A 186 1.67 -6.80 -18.02
C GLU A 186 0.33 -7.26 -18.59
N ILE A 187 -0.64 -6.36 -18.60
CA ILE A 187 -1.89 -6.55 -19.33
C ILE A 187 -1.74 -5.93 -20.71
N ALA A 188 -1.52 -6.78 -21.72
CA ALA A 188 -1.35 -6.36 -23.11
C ALA A 188 -2.72 -6.15 -23.77
N ILE A 189 -3.02 -4.92 -24.16
CA ILE A 189 -4.19 -4.64 -24.98
C ILE A 189 -3.83 -4.95 -26.43
N MET A 190 -4.61 -5.84 -27.07
CA MET A 190 -4.44 -6.17 -28.50
C MET A 190 -4.61 -4.93 -29.37
N LYS A 191 -3.71 -4.74 -30.32
CA LYS A 191 -3.87 -3.75 -31.40
C LYS A 191 -4.76 -4.33 -32.51
N ALA A 192 -5.30 -3.46 -33.37
CA ALA A 192 -6.05 -3.91 -34.51
C ALA A 192 -5.20 -4.85 -35.40
N LEU A 193 -5.74 -6.02 -35.71
CA LEU A 193 -5.08 -7.07 -36.53
C LEU A 193 -3.80 -7.67 -35.91
N GLU A 194 -3.46 -7.40 -34.66
CA GLU A 194 -2.34 -8.01 -33.97
C GLU A 194 -2.77 -9.43 -33.49
N PRO A 195 -2.01 -10.49 -33.82
CA PRO A 195 -2.22 -11.81 -33.24
C PRO A 195 -1.97 -11.79 -31.73
N GLU A 196 -2.74 -12.57 -30.97
CA GLU A 196 -2.63 -12.66 -29.52
C GLU A 196 -1.19 -13.03 -29.09
N ALA A 197 -0.56 -13.99 -29.78
CA ALA A 197 0.81 -14.41 -29.50
C ALA A 197 1.85 -13.28 -29.70
N GLU A 198 1.63 -12.35 -30.63
CA GLU A 198 2.50 -11.18 -30.81
C GLU A 198 2.31 -10.16 -29.68
N ALA A 199 1.05 -9.94 -29.28
CA ALA A 199 0.74 -9.06 -28.14
C ALA A 199 1.37 -9.61 -26.85
N GLU A 200 1.28 -10.92 -26.62
CA GLU A 200 1.89 -11.60 -25.48
C GLU A 200 3.42 -11.48 -25.51
N ALA A 201 4.04 -11.82 -26.65
CA ALA A 201 5.50 -11.74 -26.80
C ALA A 201 6.04 -10.32 -26.59
N ARG A 202 5.32 -9.31 -27.09
CA ARG A 202 5.64 -7.90 -26.88
C ARG A 202 5.62 -7.53 -25.40
N ALA A 203 4.58 -7.95 -24.66
CA ALA A 203 4.46 -7.69 -23.23
C ALA A 203 5.57 -8.40 -22.44
N LEU A 204 5.83 -9.67 -22.70
CA LEU A 204 6.92 -10.42 -22.04
C LEU A 204 8.29 -9.77 -22.31
N ALA A 205 8.55 -9.31 -23.53
CA ALA A 205 9.78 -8.61 -23.87
C ALA A 205 9.95 -7.28 -23.10
N SER A 206 8.86 -6.59 -22.78
CA SER A 206 8.89 -5.35 -21.99
C SER A 206 9.22 -5.59 -20.51
N LEU A 207 8.88 -6.79 -19.99
CA LEU A 207 9.07 -7.15 -18.58
C LEU A 207 10.50 -7.65 -18.29
N GLN A 208 11.20 -8.24 -19.28
CA GLN A 208 12.53 -8.81 -19.07
C GLN A 208 13.54 -7.82 -18.48
N PRO A 209 13.65 -6.56 -18.97
CA PRO A 209 14.57 -5.59 -18.37
C PRO A 209 14.20 -5.19 -16.94
N LEU A 210 12.98 -5.46 -16.48
CA LEU A 210 12.54 -5.21 -15.11
C LEU A 210 12.97 -6.37 -14.20
N ILE A 211 12.90 -7.60 -14.67
CA ILE A 211 13.44 -8.77 -13.93
C ILE A 211 14.92 -8.56 -13.64
N ASP A 212 15.70 -8.14 -14.63
CA ASP A 212 17.14 -7.93 -14.52
C ASP A 212 17.53 -6.83 -13.49
N ARG A 213 16.56 -6.03 -13.05
CA ARG A 213 16.74 -4.96 -12.05
C ARG A 213 16.32 -5.34 -10.64
N LEU A 214 15.70 -6.50 -10.48
CA LEU A 214 15.34 -6.97 -9.14
C LEU A 214 16.60 -7.27 -8.32
N PRO A 215 16.56 -7.08 -7.00
CA PRO A 215 17.67 -7.44 -6.14
C PRO A 215 18.09 -8.91 -6.34
N PRO A 216 19.39 -9.23 -6.30
CA PRO A 216 19.85 -10.61 -6.40
C PRO A 216 19.21 -11.52 -5.34
N GLY A 217 18.83 -12.73 -5.73
CA GLY A 217 18.24 -13.72 -4.84
C GLY A 217 16.73 -13.61 -4.67
N ILE A 218 16.05 -12.71 -5.38
CA ILE A 218 14.59 -12.72 -5.49
C ILE A 218 14.20 -13.67 -6.62
N GLU A 219 13.34 -14.66 -6.29
CA GLU A 219 12.69 -15.51 -7.29
C GLU A 219 11.69 -14.67 -8.08
N ALA A 220 11.86 -14.58 -9.39
CA ALA A 220 11.02 -13.73 -10.23
C ALA A 220 10.64 -14.40 -11.55
N GLU A 221 9.43 -14.13 -12.01
CA GLU A 221 8.91 -14.53 -13.30
C GLU A 221 8.16 -13.39 -14.00
N ALA A 222 8.05 -13.45 -15.33
CA ALA A 222 7.24 -12.56 -16.14
C ALA A 222 5.98 -13.26 -16.62
N VAL A 223 4.84 -12.59 -16.50
CA VAL A 223 3.55 -13.08 -17.00
C VAL A 223 2.88 -11.96 -17.80
N ALA A 224 2.41 -12.30 -19.01
CA ALA A 224 1.55 -11.43 -19.78
C ALA A 224 0.12 -11.98 -19.76
N ARG A 225 -0.85 -11.07 -19.82
CA ARG A 225 -2.26 -11.39 -20.08
C ARG A 225 -2.75 -10.50 -21.22
N VAL A 226 -3.26 -11.13 -22.26
CA VAL A 226 -3.76 -10.40 -23.42
C VAL A 226 -5.25 -10.14 -23.25
N VAL A 227 -5.67 -8.91 -23.53
CA VAL A 227 -7.06 -8.50 -23.45
C VAL A 227 -7.48 -7.77 -24.73
N PRO A 228 -8.76 -7.86 -25.14
CA PRO A 228 -9.24 -7.12 -26.29
C PRO A 228 -9.29 -5.62 -26.03
N PRO A 229 -9.33 -4.78 -27.06
CA PRO A 229 -9.54 -3.35 -26.93
C PRO A 229 -10.82 -3.02 -26.16
N GLY A 230 -10.72 -2.10 -25.21
CA GLY A 230 -11.86 -1.71 -24.34
C GLY A 230 -12.07 -2.59 -23.11
N ALA A 231 -11.30 -3.66 -22.91
CA ALA A 231 -11.34 -4.43 -21.68
C ALA A 231 -10.83 -3.63 -20.48
N GLY A 232 -11.37 -3.89 -19.30
CA GLY A 232 -10.92 -3.29 -18.03
C GLY A 232 -9.58 -3.88 -17.60
N VAL A 233 -8.51 -3.10 -17.73
CA VAL A 233 -7.16 -3.50 -17.29
C VAL A 233 -7.11 -3.78 -15.79
N ASP A 234 -7.81 -3.00 -15.00
CA ASP A 234 -7.95 -3.16 -13.55
C ASP A 234 -8.60 -4.50 -13.16
N ALA A 235 -9.66 -4.88 -13.87
CA ALA A 235 -10.33 -6.18 -13.68
C ALA A 235 -9.42 -7.35 -14.08
N ALA A 236 -8.66 -7.21 -15.18
CA ALA A 236 -7.70 -8.22 -15.62
C ALA A 236 -6.55 -8.39 -14.59
N ILE A 237 -6.03 -7.30 -14.02
CA ILE A 237 -5.02 -7.35 -12.95
C ILE A 237 -5.57 -8.08 -11.72
N ALA A 238 -6.78 -7.72 -11.27
CA ALA A 238 -7.40 -8.36 -10.11
C ALA A 238 -7.67 -9.87 -10.34
N ALA A 239 -8.08 -10.25 -11.55
CA ALA A 239 -8.26 -11.65 -11.94
C ALA A 239 -6.91 -12.41 -11.94
N ALA A 240 -5.87 -11.84 -12.54
CA ALA A 240 -4.52 -12.42 -12.55
C ALA A 240 -3.97 -12.61 -11.14
N ALA A 241 -4.19 -11.65 -10.23
CA ALA A 241 -3.76 -11.77 -8.84
C ALA A 241 -4.40 -12.97 -8.12
N ARG A 242 -5.68 -13.26 -8.39
CA ARG A 242 -6.37 -14.44 -7.85
C ARG A 242 -5.85 -15.74 -8.46
N GLU A 243 -5.71 -15.80 -9.79
CA GLU A 243 -5.20 -16.98 -10.51
C GLU A 243 -3.80 -17.37 -10.05
N LEU A 244 -2.93 -16.37 -9.93
CA LEU A 244 -1.53 -16.53 -9.53
C LEU A 244 -1.37 -16.67 -8.00
N ARG A 245 -2.47 -16.58 -7.24
CA ARG A 245 -2.45 -16.61 -5.77
C ARG A 245 -1.47 -15.59 -5.18
N ALA A 246 -1.55 -14.36 -5.65
CA ALA A 246 -0.75 -13.28 -5.12
C ALA A 246 -1.22 -12.87 -3.71
N ASP A 247 -0.27 -12.59 -2.81
CA ASP A 247 -0.55 -12.06 -1.46
C ASP A 247 -0.75 -10.55 -1.48
N ALA A 248 -0.18 -9.86 -2.46
CA ALA A 248 -0.38 -8.43 -2.70
C ALA A 248 -0.11 -8.06 -4.16
N ILE A 249 -0.65 -6.92 -4.57
CA ILE A 249 -0.38 -6.29 -5.86
C ILE A 249 0.42 -5.01 -5.62
N ALA A 250 1.51 -4.78 -6.35
CA ALA A 250 2.20 -3.49 -6.37
C ALA A 250 1.97 -2.80 -7.71
N SER A 251 1.62 -1.51 -7.67
CA SER A 251 1.29 -0.74 -8.86
C SER A 251 1.77 0.70 -8.73
N ALA A 252 2.18 1.32 -9.86
CA ALA A 252 2.40 2.75 -9.91
C ALA A 252 1.09 3.51 -9.69
N THR A 253 1.16 4.65 -8.99
CA THR A 253 -0.02 5.52 -8.87
C THR A 253 -0.45 6.13 -10.19
N HIS A 254 0.46 6.26 -11.17
CA HIS A 254 0.22 6.79 -12.52
C HIS A 254 0.89 5.89 -13.57
N GLY A 255 0.31 5.81 -14.75
CA GLY A 255 0.85 5.14 -15.94
C GLY A 255 0.85 6.11 -17.12
N HIS A 256 0.92 5.61 -18.35
CA HIS A 256 0.99 6.39 -19.60
C HIS A 256 -0.08 7.49 -19.78
N SER A 257 -1.23 7.39 -19.11
CA SER A 257 -2.36 8.33 -19.26
C SER A 257 -2.42 9.43 -18.18
N ALA A 258 -1.35 9.63 -17.41
CA ALA A 258 -1.37 10.48 -16.22
C ALA A 258 -1.71 11.94 -16.52
N ARG A 259 -2.88 12.37 -16.06
CA ARG A 259 -3.19 13.78 -15.85
C ARG A 259 -2.58 14.22 -14.52
N ARG A 260 -1.68 15.19 -14.54
CA ARG A 260 -0.86 15.68 -13.39
C ARG A 260 -1.64 16.13 -12.13
N HIS A 261 -2.97 16.07 -12.14
CA HIS A 261 -3.83 16.56 -11.06
C HIS A 261 -4.58 15.45 -10.30
N LEU A 262 -4.40 14.17 -10.66
CA LEU A 262 -5.02 13.05 -9.96
C LEU A 262 -4.03 12.41 -8.98
N VAL A 263 -4.49 12.05 -7.80
CA VAL A 263 -3.69 11.41 -6.75
C VAL A 263 -3.28 9.99 -7.14
N ALA A 264 -4.10 9.30 -7.94
CA ALA A 264 -3.81 7.99 -8.52
C ALA A 264 -4.57 7.84 -9.85
N GLY A 265 -3.99 7.09 -10.81
CA GLY A 265 -4.61 6.80 -12.10
C GLY A 265 -5.84 5.89 -11.95
N SER A 266 -6.72 5.94 -12.95
CA SER A 266 -7.96 5.14 -12.96
C SER A 266 -7.73 3.64 -12.79
N THR A 267 -6.68 3.10 -13.41
CA THR A 267 -6.30 1.69 -13.28
C THR A 267 -5.91 1.32 -11.86
N ALA A 268 -5.01 2.11 -11.22
CA ALA A 268 -4.60 1.86 -9.85
C ALA A 268 -5.79 1.93 -8.87
N LEU A 269 -6.67 2.92 -9.04
CA LEU A 269 -7.91 3.04 -8.27
C LEU A 269 -8.85 1.85 -8.50
N GLY A 270 -9.02 1.42 -9.75
CA GLY A 270 -9.83 0.25 -10.11
C GLY A 270 -9.27 -1.03 -9.49
N VAL A 271 -7.96 -1.22 -9.51
CA VAL A 271 -7.30 -2.36 -8.87
C VAL A 271 -7.57 -2.37 -7.36
N VAL A 272 -7.39 -1.24 -6.64
CA VAL A 272 -7.71 -1.18 -5.19
C VAL A 272 -9.17 -1.54 -4.92
N LYS A 273 -10.09 -1.15 -5.81
CA LYS A 273 -11.52 -1.44 -5.66
C LYS A 273 -11.84 -2.92 -5.86
N LEU A 274 -11.17 -3.59 -6.79
CA LEU A 274 -11.51 -4.94 -7.26
C LEU A 274 -10.65 -6.04 -6.63
N ALA A 275 -9.46 -5.70 -6.12
CA ALA A 275 -8.55 -6.65 -5.53
C ALA A 275 -9.06 -7.17 -4.18
N GLU A 276 -8.92 -8.47 -3.97
CA GLU A 276 -9.19 -9.17 -2.71
C GLU A 276 -7.94 -9.30 -1.84
N VAL A 277 -6.85 -8.68 -2.26
CA VAL A 277 -5.55 -8.60 -1.58
C VAL A 277 -5.11 -7.14 -1.48
N PRO A 278 -4.19 -6.80 -0.56
CA PRO A 278 -3.69 -5.44 -0.46
C PRO A 278 -3.02 -4.98 -1.75
N VAL A 279 -3.15 -3.68 -2.02
CA VAL A 279 -2.47 -3.01 -3.13
C VAL A 279 -1.44 -2.04 -2.57
N ILE A 280 -0.19 -2.22 -2.97
CA ILE A 280 0.92 -1.34 -2.63
C ILE A 280 1.04 -0.31 -3.75
N LEU A 281 0.65 0.91 -3.44
CA LEU A 281 0.73 2.05 -4.35
C LEU A 281 2.11 2.69 -4.25
N VAL A 282 2.81 2.79 -5.36
CA VAL A 282 4.12 3.42 -5.46
C VAL A 282 3.99 4.69 -6.29
N LYS A 283 4.41 5.82 -5.73
CA LYS A 283 4.38 7.08 -6.46
C LYS A 283 5.41 7.05 -7.58
N SER A 284 4.97 7.24 -8.82
CA SER A 284 5.88 7.44 -9.93
C SER A 284 6.61 8.79 -9.77
N HIS A 285 7.92 8.75 -9.72
CA HIS A 285 8.71 9.96 -9.85
C HIS A 285 8.92 10.16 -11.35
N ALA A 286 8.35 11.22 -11.92
CA ALA A 286 8.70 11.63 -13.28
C ALA A 286 10.23 11.78 -13.31
N ALA A 287 10.90 10.96 -14.13
CA ALA A 287 12.30 11.18 -14.42
C ALA A 287 12.41 12.59 -15.00
N GLY A 288 13.05 13.51 -14.24
CA GLY A 288 13.35 14.86 -14.70
C GLY A 288 14.32 14.83 -15.89
#